data_1966c3976b710309ccd83a5601348440
#
_entry.id   1966c3976b710309ccd83a5601348440
#
_cell.length_a   1.000
_cell.length_b   1.000
_cell.length_c   1.000
_cell.angle_alpha   90.00
_cell.angle_beta   90.00
_cell.angle_gamma   90.00
#
_symmetry.space_group_name_H-M   'P 1'
#
loop_
_entity.id
_entity.type
_entity.pdbx_description
1 polymer ?
#
loop_
_entity_poly.entity_id
_entity_poly.type
_entity_poly.pdbx_seq_one_letter_code
_entity_poly.pdbx_strand_id
1 'polypeptide(L)'
;MIWSGTAGKGANITINSEYSFKEFKSFYCLTSVDKTIGLPLVRNSGIQQDQHLHGITGWDDGKATYTLVGLIKINTETTATVLSMSKHQIDGSGGVAGSLLKLWGIIKV
;
A
#
# COMPACT_ATOMS: atom_id res chain seq x y z
N MET A 1 -11.46 -1.86 -8.52
CA MET A 1 -10.15 -2.53 -8.28
C MET A 1 -9.28 -2.35 -9.52
N ILE A 2 -8.06 -1.87 -9.33
CA ILE A 2 -7.15 -1.61 -10.45
C ILE A 2 -6.03 -2.65 -10.56
N TRP A 3 -5.82 -3.46 -9.54
CA TRP A 3 -4.85 -4.54 -9.54
C TRP A 3 -5.17 -5.60 -8.49
N SER A 4 -4.86 -6.84 -8.78
CA SER A 4 -4.88 -7.94 -7.81
C SER A 4 -3.77 -8.94 -8.13
N GLY A 5 -3.29 -9.64 -7.12
CA GLY A 5 -2.22 -10.62 -7.27
C GLY A 5 -1.52 -10.86 -5.94
N THR A 6 -0.23 -11.13 -6.00
CA THR A 6 0.64 -11.24 -4.83
C THR A 6 1.97 -10.60 -5.17
N ALA A 7 2.28 -9.47 -4.54
CA ALA A 7 3.50 -8.71 -4.83
C ALA A 7 4.21 -8.36 -3.52
N GLY A 8 5.31 -9.03 -3.26
CA GLY A 8 6.16 -8.77 -2.10
C GLY A 8 7.11 -7.60 -2.31
N LYS A 9 7.94 -7.34 -1.31
CA LYS A 9 8.94 -6.28 -1.34
C LYS A 9 9.85 -6.42 -2.57
N GLY A 10 9.97 -5.33 -3.32
CA GLY A 10 10.77 -5.28 -4.54
C GLY A 10 10.04 -5.73 -5.81
N ALA A 11 8.85 -6.29 -5.70
CA ALA A 11 8.10 -6.72 -6.86
C ALA A 11 7.50 -5.55 -7.62
N ASN A 12 7.50 -5.64 -8.93
CA ASN A 12 6.83 -4.69 -9.81
C ASN A 12 5.41 -5.14 -10.09
N ILE A 13 4.50 -4.20 -10.15
CA ILE A 13 3.11 -4.44 -10.54
C ILE A 13 2.76 -3.59 -11.75
N THR A 14 1.85 -4.10 -12.57
CA THR A 14 1.23 -3.37 -13.68
C THR A 14 -0.26 -3.35 -13.45
N ILE A 15 -0.84 -2.17 -13.28
CA ILE A 15 -2.29 -2.06 -13.09
C ILE A 15 -3.03 -2.33 -14.39
N ASN A 16 -4.34 -2.60 -14.27
CA ASN A 16 -5.20 -2.82 -15.42
C ASN A 16 -5.07 -1.65 -16.42
N SER A 17 -4.89 -1.98 -17.68
CA SER A 17 -4.64 -1.00 -18.76
C SER A 17 -5.76 0.02 -18.98
N GLU A 18 -6.94 -0.21 -18.43
CA GLU A 18 -8.04 0.75 -18.43
C GLU A 18 -7.80 1.94 -17.52
N TYR A 19 -6.80 1.87 -16.63
CA TYR A 19 -6.55 2.86 -15.60
C TYR A 19 -5.13 3.41 -15.68
N SER A 20 -4.97 4.59 -15.09
CA SER A 20 -3.67 5.22 -14.86
C SER A 20 -3.58 5.66 -13.41
N PHE A 21 -2.41 5.55 -12.80
CA PHE A 21 -2.18 6.08 -11.45
C PHE A 21 -2.49 7.59 -11.36
N LYS A 22 -2.39 8.31 -12.47
CA LYS A 22 -2.69 9.75 -12.52
C LYS A 22 -4.17 10.06 -12.32
N GLU A 23 -5.07 9.10 -12.54
CA GLU A 23 -6.51 9.33 -12.41
C GLU A 23 -6.97 9.48 -10.96
N PHE A 24 -6.17 9.03 -10.00
CA PHE A 24 -6.61 8.90 -8.62
C PHE A 24 -5.77 9.76 -7.67
N LYS A 25 -6.44 10.38 -6.70
CA LYS A 25 -5.81 11.11 -5.60
C LYS A 25 -5.46 10.21 -4.44
N SER A 26 -6.29 9.19 -4.21
CA SER A 26 -6.09 8.25 -3.12
C SER A 26 -6.37 6.83 -3.56
N PHE A 27 -5.85 5.91 -2.78
CA PHE A 27 -5.91 4.48 -3.05
C PHE A 27 -6.23 3.73 -1.77
N TYR A 28 -6.55 2.47 -1.94
CA TYR A 28 -6.83 1.57 -0.83
C TYR A 28 -6.26 0.22 -1.19
N CYS A 29 -5.62 -0.44 -0.24
CA CYS A 29 -5.03 -1.74 -0.52
C CYS A 29 -5.34 -2.76 0.55
N LEU A 30 -5.14 -4.02 0.19
CA LEU A 30 -5.24 -5.17 1.06
C LEU A 30 -3.90 -5.91 1.03
N THR A 31 -3.41 -6.31 2.19
CA THR A 31 -2.12 -6.98 2.32
C THR A 31 -2.28 -8.40 2.88
N SER A 32 -1.27 -9.22 2.69
CA SER A 32 -1.26 -10.59 3.21
C SER A 32 -1.02 -10.64 4.74
N VAL A 33 -0.47 -9.59 5.33
CA VAL A 33 -0.19 -9.57 6.78
C VAL A 33 -1.44 -9.34 7.61
N ASP A 34 -2.46 -8.70 7.04
CA ASP A 34 -3.80 -8.65 7.63
C ASP A 34 -4.83 -8.48 6.53
N LYS A 35 -5.53 -9.55 6.20
CA LYS A 35 -6.52 -9.58 5.12
C LYS A 35 -7.85 -8.97 5.51
N THR A 36 -8.04 -8.61 6.77
CA THR A 36 -9.30 -8.05 7.29
C THR A 36 -9.25 -6.54 7.43
N ILE A 37 -8.06 -5.95 7.40
CA ILE A 37 -7.86 -4.51 7.57
C ILE A 37 -7.29 -3.94 6.28
N GLY A 38 -8.05 -3.04 5.67
CA GLY A 38 -7.58 -2.31 4.52
C GLY A 38 -6.67 -1.16 4.91
N LEU A 39 -5.80 -0.78 4.02
CA LEU A 39 -4.84 0.29 4.23
C LEU A 39 -5.10 1.40 3.21
N PRO A 40 -5.54 2.59 3.66
CA PRO A 40 -5.61 3.75 2.79
C PRO A 40 -4.21 4.20 2.40
N LEU A 41 -4.02 4.52 1.13
CA LEU A 41 -2.76 5.02 0.60
C LEU A 41 -2.99 6.39 -0.02
N VAL A 42 -2.09 7.32 0.26
CA VAL A 42 -2.13 8.67 -0.31
C VAL A 42 -0.80 8.99 -0.97
N ARG A 43 -0.82 9.95 -1.90
CA ARG A 43 0.41 10.46 -2.48
C ARG A 43 1.13 11.34 -1.48
N ASN A 44 2.43 11.16 -1.35
CA ASN A 44 3.25 12.11 -0.63
C ASN A 44 3.40 13.40 -1.45
N SER A 45 3.25 14.53 -0.79
CA SER A 45 3.32 15.84 -1.43
C SER A 45 4.70 16.50 -1.37
N GLY A 46 5.72 15.79 -0.95
CA GLY A 46 7.09 16.30 -0.91
C GLY A 46 7.74 16.30 -2.30
N ILE A 47 8.81 17.07 -2.45
CA ILE A 47 9.46 17.32 -3.75
C ILE A 47 9.87 16.05 -4.49
N GLN A 48 10.21 14.98 -3.77
CA GLN A 48 10.59 13.70 -4.37
C GLN A 48 9.65 12.57 -4.00
N GLN A 49 8.48 12.88 -3.45
CA GLN A 49 7.60 11.88 -2.84
C GLN A 49 6.24 11.77 -3.51
N ASP A 50 5.91 12.65 -4.43
CA ASP A 50 4.69 12.58 -5.23
C ASP A 50 4.62 11.32 -6.10
N GLN A 51 5.75 10.64 -6.32
CA GLN A 51 5.82 9.33 -6.97
C GLN A 51 5.55 8.17 -6.03
N HIS A 52 5.39 8.42 -4.74
CA HIS A 52 5.16 7.37 -3.76
C HIS A 52 3.72 7.41 -3.25
N LEU A 53 3.15 6.23 -3.06
CA LEU A 53 1.93 6.04 -2.30
C LEU A 53 2.31 5.45 -0.96
N HIS A 54 1.82 6.04 0.12
CA HIS A 54 2.10 5.52 1.44
C HIS A 54 0.86 5.54 2.32
N GLY A 55 0.84 4.67 3.28
CA GLY A 55 -0.20 4.62 4.28
C GLY A 55 0.30 3.96 5.54
N ILE A 56 -0.32 4.34 6.64
CA ILE A 56 -0.11 3.74 7.93
C ILE A 56 -1.46 3.68 8.65
N THR A 57 -1.75 2.56 9.26
CA THR A 57 -2.93 2.40 10.11
C THR A 57 -2.57 1.57 11.32
N GLY A 58 -3.35 1.68 12.37
CA GLY A 58 -3.09 0.95 13.59
C GLY A 58 -4.36 0.40 14.21
N TRP A 59 -4.21 -0.62 15.03
CA TRP A 59 -5.31 -1.18 15.80
C TRP A 59 -4.80 -1.88 17.05
N ASP A 60 -5.71 -2.10 17.99
CA ASP A 60 -5.45 -2.81 19.22
C ASP A 60 -6.37 -4.03 19.28
N ASP A 61 -5.80 -5.20 19.57
CA ASP A 61 -6.56 -6.45 19.65
C ASP A 61 -6.87 -6.87 21.10
N GLY A 62 -6.63 -5.98 22.08
CA GLY A 62 -6.79 -6.24 23.49
C GLY A 62 -5.55 -6.83 24.15
N LYS A 63 -4.54 -7.21 23.39
CA LYS A 63 -3.26 -7.78 23.87
C LYS A 63 -2.07 -6.93 23.46
N ALA A 64 -2.10 -6.40 22.25
CA ALA A 64 -1.03 -5.57 21.71
C ALA A 64 -1.60 -4.56 20.73
N THR A 65 -0.89 -3.46 20.55
CA THR A 65 -1.19 -2.46 19.53
C THR A 65 -0.27 -2.68 18.33
N TYR A 66 -0.85 -2.67 17.14
CA TYR A 66 -0.15 -2.93 15.88
C TYR A 66 -0.20 -1.74 14.96
N THR A 67 0.80 -1.64 14.09
CA THR A 67 0.79 -0.73 12.93
C THR A 67 0.96 -1.55 11.66
N LEU A 68 0.22 -1.16 10.63
CA LEU A 68 0.34 -1.67 9.28
C LEU A 68 0.87 -0.53 8.41
N VAL A 69 1.95 -0.79 7.69
CA VAL A 69 2.63 0.22 6.86
C VAL A 69 2.67 -0.27 5.43
N GLY A 70 2.30 0.60 4.50
CA GLY A 70 2.43 0.33 3.07
C GLY A 70 3.18 1.45 2.37
N LEU A 71 4.05 1.08 1.44
CA LEU A 71 4.79 2.00 0.62
C LEU A 71 4.95 1.43 -0.78
N ILE A 72 4.48 2.17 -1.78
CA ILE A 72 4.53 1.80 -3.19
C ILE A 72 5.15 2.97 -3.95
N LYS A 73 6.13 2.68 -4.79
CA LYS A 73 6.73 3.67 -5.69
C LYS A 73 6.10 3.58 -7.06
N ILE A 74 5.51 4.67 -7.54
CA ILE A 74 4.98 4.76 -8.91
C ILE A 74 6.14 4.98 -9.86
N ASN A 75 6.29 4.12 -10.86
CA ASN A 75 7.35 4.21 -11.86
C ASN A 75 6.86 4.88 -13.15
N THR A 76 5.67 4.47 -13.61
CA THR A 76 5.01 5.03 -14.79
C THR A 76 3.52 5.20 -14.51
N GLU A 77 2.76 5.62 -15.51
CA GLU A 77 1.30 5.75 -15.35
C GLU A 77 0.60 4.45 -14.98
N THR A 78 1.21 3.31 -15.29
CA THR A 78 0.59 1.99 -15.09
C THR A 78 1.46 1.01 -14.31
N THR A 79 2.69 1.36 -13.97
CA THR A 79 3.60 0.45 -13.26
C THR A 79 4.07 1.05 -11.94
N ALA A 80 4.30 0.18 -10.97
CA ALA A 80 4.80 0.55 -9.65
C ALA A 80 5.62 -0.58 -9.05
N THR A 81 6.42 -0.25 -8.05
CA THR A 81 7.21 -1.21 -7.27
C THR A 81 6.72 -1.19 -5.83
N VAL A 82 6.45 -2.36 -5.29
CA VAL A 82 6.12 -2.51 -3.86
C VAL A 82 7.40 -2.38 -3.05
N LEU A 83 7.50 -1.36 -2.21
CA LEU A 83 8.67 -1.13 -1.37
C LEU A 83 8.52 -1.73 0.02
N SER A 84 7.32 -1.68 0.60
CA SER A 84 7.06 -2.26 1.91
C SER A 84 5.57 -2.51 2.11
N MET A 85 5.25 -3.69 2.64
CA MET A 85 3.92 -4.04 3.18
C MET A 85 4.19 -4.80 4.45
N SER A 86 4.19 -4.12 5.60
CA SER A 86 4.65 -4.71 6.84
C SER A 86 3.72 -4.41 7.99
N LYS A 87 3.73 -5.28 8.99
CA LYS A 87 2.99 -5.18 10.24
C LYS A 87 3.96 -5.26 11.40
N HIS A 88 3.82 -4.35 12.36
CA HIS A 88 4.65 -4.29 13.55
C HIS A 88 3.80 -4.06 14.79
N GLN A 89 4.28 -4.45 15.95
CA GLN A 89 3.77 -3.91 17.21
C GLN A 89 4.23 -2.45 17.35
N ILE A 90 3.49 -1.67 18.14
CA ILE A 90 3.76 -0.23 18.25
C ILE A 90 5.15 0.09 18.80
N ASP A 91 5.75 -0.82 19.53
CA ASP A 91 7.14 -0.68 20.04
C ASP A 91 8.19 -1.08 18.99
N GLY A 92 7.76 -1.41 17.78
CA GLY A 92 8.64 -1.82 16.68
C GLY A 92 9.01 -3.29 16.67
N SER A 93 8.60 -4.06 17.69
CA SER A 93 8.88 -5.50 17.76
C SER A 93 7.91 -6.31 16.90
N GLY A 94 8.22 -7.58 16.70
CA GLY A 94 7.34 -8.52 16.01
C GLY A 94 7.04 -8.17 14.55
N GLY A 95 8.00 -7.56 13.85
CA GLY A 95 7.82 -7.19 12.47
C GLY A 95 7.57 -8.38 11.55
N VAL A 96 6.54 -8.26 10.71
CA VAL A 96 6.18 -9.27 9.70
C VAL A 96 6.12 -8.57 8.36
N ALA A 97 6.93 -9.03 7.40
CA ALA A 97 6.84 -8.58 6.02
C ALA A 97 5.73 -9.33 5.29
N GLY A 98 5.03 -8.63 4.43
CA GLY A 98 3.93 -9.21 3.66
C GLY A 98 3.95 -8.77 2.22
N SER A 99 2.87 -9.09 1.52
CA SER A 99 2.68 -8.78 0.11
C SER A 99 1.42 -7.95 -0.10
N LEU A 100 1.46 -7.12 -1.13
CA LEU A 100 0.26 -6.47 -1.66
C LEU A 100 -0.60 -7.52 -2.35
N LEU A 101 -1.89 -7.55 -2.04
CA LEU A 101 -2.84 -8.50 -2.62
C LEU A 101 -3.84 -7.83 -3.57
N LYS A 102 -4.33 -6.66 -3.20
CA LYS A 102 -5.33 -5.93 -4.00
C LYS A 102 -5.08 -4.44 -3.89
N LEU A 103 -5.37 -3.72 -4.95
CA LEU A 103 -5.25 -2.26 -5.00
C LEU A 103 -6.47 -1.66 -5.68
N TRP A 104 -7.05 -0.64 -5.05
CA TRP A 104 -8.16 0.14 -5.59
C TRP A 104 -7.77 1.60 -5.73
N GLY A 105 -8.20 2.23 -6.81
CA GLY A 105 -8.23 3.67 -6.89
C GLY A 105 -9.55 4.17 -6.29
N ILE A 106 -9.51 5.16 -5.41
CA ILE A 106 -10.68 5.55 -4.63
C ILE A 106 -11.23 6.89 -5.07
N ILE A 107 -10.42 7.94 -5.05
CA ILE A 107 -10.87 9.29 -5.37
C ILE A 107 -10.20 9.70 -6.68
N LYS A 108 -11.02 9.97 -7.69
CA LYS A 108 -10.51 10.47 -8.97
C LYS A 108 -10.10 11.94 -8.87
N VAL A 109 -9.13 12.26 -9.67
CA VAL A 109 -8.66 13.66 -9.82
C VAL A 109 -9.74 14.52 -10.45
#